data_d519830feeffae69d6fe85170ad426bf
#
_entry.id   d519830feeffae69d6fe85170ad426bf
#
_cell.length_a   1.000
_cell.length_b   1.000
_cell.length_c   1.000
_cell.angle_alpha   90.00
_cell.angle_beta   90.00
_cell.angle_gamma   90.00
#
_symmetry.space_group_name_H-M   'P 1'
#
loop_
_entity.id
_entity.type
_entity.pdbx_description
1 polymer ?
#
loop_
_entity_poly.entity_id
_entity_poly.type
_entity_poly.pdbx_seq_one_letter_code
_entity_poly.pdbx_strand_id
1 'polypeptide(L)'
;MSLPSAFIKNVPASASANESFIDYASLRALVVDDYPGMRNALRLTLSNFGVVKVQLAANAAEALFHVKNKDFDFILCDFNLGDGRDGQQLLEELRHGNLISLETVFMMVTAESYYEKVVATAELAPDDYMIKPFSAEILRSRLDNILLRKRAFREVYRHFMAQDLESALVACDEMMQNHPKYVVDALRFKGELLVTLGRFDEAEALYKQVIAMRAIPWARLGLARSLHLQKKEEPAEEELRDVLEHAPSMVAAYDLLADVCLAKKDGAAAQAALEKGVAISGKTVRRQQKLGEVAYGNGDLDVARTAYTNTLEKGRHSIFVTPADLGNLCRVQVEQGDLKAVADTLKKNKSSLQGSPEGKLVMAVSQSMMHNQAGNLQEAVKALDEAAGLRSEGTRCDPQMMLDLAGVCMANGREGEADGIVSEVARNAHDSESLLAKARKIYDDAGRSDAGAAVLASATADVRKLNNEGVVLAQKGDYKTAVEKLLTACGEAPYNPRIIMNAVWVILKYIDQVGMDENMINIARKHLAEAERQAPGHSRISGLRLHLKEVETRFGMNRT
;
A
#
# COMPACT_ATOMS: atom_id res chain seq x y z
N MET A 1 35.92 -5.71 -10.76
CA MET A 1 36.50 -5.11 -9.54
C MET A 1 36.12 -5.98 -8.36
N SER A 2 37.12 -6.51 -7.65
CA SER A 2 36.95 -7.43 -6.53
C SER A 2 36.34 -6.74 -5.32
N LEU A 3 35.38 -7.40 -4.65
CA LEU A 3 34.81 -6.97 -3.36
C LEU A 3 35.92 -6.80 -2.31
N PRO A 4 35.80 -5.87 -1.35
CA PRO A 4 36.76 -5.71 -0.27
C PRO A 4 36.90 -7.00 0.53
N SER A 5 38.14 -7.35 0.91
CA SER A 5 38.51 -8.59 1.59
C SER A 5 37.81 -8.88 2.94
N ALA A 6 37.09 -7.93 3.49
CA ALA A 6 36.27 -8.09 4.71
C ALA A 6 35.06 -9.01 4.51
N PHE A 7 34.54 -9.16 3.26
CA PHE A 7 33.42 -10.02 2.92
C PHE A 7 33.84 -11.40 2.37
N ILE A 8 35.11 -11.63 2.14
CA ILE A 8 35.66 -12.85 1.51
C ILE A 8 36.53 -13.66 2.50
N LYS A 9 36.36 -13.54 3.79
CA LYS A 9 37.04 -14.43 4.72
C LYS A 9 36.26 -15.74 4.85
N ASN A 10 36.85 -16.80 4.28
CA ASN A 10 36.41 -18.19 4.33
C ASN A 10 35.23 -18.58 3.43
N VAL A 11 35.42 -18.57 2.12
CA VAL A 11 34.62 -19.40 1.22
C VAL A 11 35.26 -20.80 1.20
N PRO A 12 34.61 -21.87 1.69
CA PRO A 12 35.08 -23.21 1.45
C PRO A 12 35.00 -23.50 -0.06
N ALA A 13 36.04 -24.04 -0.64
CA ALA A 13 36.18 -24.37 -2.07
C ALA A 13 35.27 -25.53 -2.54
N SER A 14 34.17 -25.81 -1.82
CA SER A 14 33.25 -26.91 -2.11
C SER A 14 31.81 -26.46 -2.25
N ALA A 15 31.53 -25.26 -2.86
CA ALA A 15 30.20 -24.99 -3.38
C ALA A 15 29.95 -25.92 -4.57
N SER A 16 29.10 -26.90 -4.35
CA SER A 16 28.90 -28.06 -5.21
C SER A 16 28.45 -27.66 -6.62
N ALA A 17 29.00 -28.30 -7.64
CA ALA A 17 28.62 -28.22 -9.05
C ALA A 17 27.14 -28.57 -9.33
N ASN A 18 26.38 -28.98 -8.33
CA ASN A 18 24.97 -29.35 -8.41
C ASN A 18 23.98 -28.15 -8.30
N GLU A 19 24.40 -26.94 -7.91
CA GLU A 19 23.51 -25.78 -7.74
C GLU A 19 23.24 -25.02 -9.05
N SER A 20 23.95 -25.30 -10.13
CA SER A 20 23.82 -24.59 -11.41
C SER A 20 22.81 -25.19 -12.38
N PHE A 21 22.24 -26.36 -12.07
CA PHE A 21 21.28 -27.02 -12.96
C PHE A 21 19.84 -26.78 -12.55
N ILE A 22 19.01 -26.33 -13.51
CA ILE A 22 17.57 -26.20 -13.35
C ILE A 22 16.89 -27.38 -14.01
N ASP A 23 16.18 -28.16 -13.21
CA ASP A 23 15.30 -29.22 -13.70
C ASP A 23 13.97 -28.64 -14.16
N TYR A 24 13.90 -28.27 -15.43
CA TYR A 24 12.70 -27.74 -16.05
C TYR A 24 11.51 -28.72 -16.07
N ALA A 25 11.73 -30.04 -16.01
CA ALA A 25 10.67 -31.03 -16.02
C ALA A 25 9.83 -31.01 -14.74
N SER A 26 10.42 -30.58 -13.62
CA SER A 26 9.72 -30.42 -12.35
C SER A 26 8.87 -29.15 -12.28
N LEU A 27 9.20 -28.10 -13.07
CA LEU A 27 8.60 -26.78 -12.99
C LEU A 27 7.21 -26.71 -13.62
N ARG A 28 6.38 -25.81 -13.05
CA ARG A 28 5.07 -25.43 -13.56
C ARG A 28 5.11 -24.00 -14.10
N ALA A 29 4.71 -23.81 -15.33
CA ALA A 29 4.66 -22.52 -16.00
C ALA A 29 3.23 -22.08 -16.28
N LEU A 30 2.96 -20.78 -16.14
CA LEU A 30 1.77 -20.12 -16.67
C LEU A 30 2.19 -19.14 -17.77
N VAL A 31 1.56 -19.23 -18.93
CA VAL A 31 1.74 -18.28 -20.05
C VAL A 31 0.46 -17.50 -20.22
N VAL A 32 0.55 -16.17 -20.10
CA VAL A 32 -0.59 -15.25 -20.20
C VAL A 32 -0.33 -14.29 -21.37
N ASP A 33 -1.13 -14.36 -22.42
CA ASP A 33 -1.00 -13.52 -23.63
C ASP A 33 -2.35 -13.57 -24.35
N ASP A 34 -2.86 -12.46 -24.85
CA ASP A 34 -4.17 -12.39 -25.54
C ASP A 34 -4.11 -13.02 -26.94
N TYR A 35 -2.91 -13.07 -27.57
CA TYR A 35 -2.72 -13.64 -28.88
C TYR A 35 -2.45 -15.15 -28.86
N PRO A 36 -3.35 -16.00 -29.42
CA PRO A 36 -3.21 -17.47 -29.38
C PRO A 36 -1.91 -17.99 -30.01
N GLY A 37 -1.43 -17.34 -31.07
CA GLY A 37 -0.18 -17.70 -31.74
C GLY A 37 1.03 -17.58 -30.81
N MET A 38 1.11 -16.50 -30.02
CA MET A 38 2.19 -16.28 -29.06
C MET A 38 2.12 -17.26 -27.91
N ARG A 39 0.91 -17.51 -27.35
CA ARG A 39 0.76 -18.53 -26.29
C ARG A 39 1.28 -19.89 -26.73
N ASN A 40 0.95 -20.32 -27.98
CA ASN A 40 1.42 -21.59 -28.52
C ASN A 40 2.92 -21.59 -28.79
N ALA A 41 3.48 -20.50 -29.32
CA ALA A 41 4.92 -20.36 -29.55
C ALA A 41 5.72 -20.46 -28.24
N LEU A 42 5.27 -19.73 -27.19
CA LEU A 42 5.90 -19.80 -25.86
C LEU A 42 5.78 -21.20 -25.25
N ARG A 43 4.61 -21.86 -25.37
CA ARG A 43 4.43 -23.24 -24.90
C ARG A 43 5.41 -24.20 -25.58
N LEU A 44 5.58 -24.10 -26.89
CA LEU A 44 6.52 -24.94 -27.64
C LEU A 44 7.97 -24.65 -27.22
N THR A 45 8.32 -23.37 -27.06
CA THR A 45 9.66 -22.97 -26.58
C THR A 45 9.93 -23.54 -25.19
N LEU A 46 9.00 -23.44 -24.26
CA LEU A 46 9.14 -24.01 -22.91
C LEU A 46 9.19 -25.54 -22.92
N SER A 47 8.43 -26.20 -23.81
CA SER A 47 8.51 -27.64 -24.01
C SER A 47 9.90 -28.08 -24.50
N ASN A 48 10.54 -27.29 -25.40
CA ASN A 48 11.91 -27.53 -25.85
C ASN A 48 12.95 -27.34 -24.72
N PHE A 49 12.64 -26.57 -23.68
CA PHE A 49 13.47 -26.49 -22.46
C PHE A 49 13.27 -27.69 -21.51
N GLY A 50 12.22 -28.49 -21.74
CA GLY A 50 11.84 -29.63 -20.92
C GLY A 50 10.68 -29.35 -19.95
N VAL A 51 10.04 -28.16 -19.99
CA VAL A 51 8.88 -27.88 -19.15
C VAL A 51 7.68 -28.65 -19.64
N VAL A 52 7.19 -29.61 -18.85
CA VAL A 52 6.05 -30.48 -19.22
C VAL A 52 4.71 -29.95 -18.71
N LYS A 53 4.73 -29.09 -17.69
CA LYS A 53 3.53 -28.57 -17.02
C LYS A 53 3.32 -27.08 -17.38
N VAL A 54 2.81 -26.82 -18.59
CA VAL A 54 2.53 -25.46 -19.07
C VAL A 54 1.02 -25.23 -19.11
N GLN A 55 0.53 -24.24 -18.36
CA GLN A 55 -0.83 -23.74 -18.42
C GLN A 55 -0.88 -22.48 -19.28
N LEU A 56 -1.96 -22.28 -20.02
CA LEU A 56 -2.18 -21.11 -20.87
C LEU A 56 -3.38 -20.32 -20.36
N ALA A 57 -3.31 -18.99 -20.41
CA ALA A 57 -4.39 -18.07 -20.12
C ALA A 57 -4.46 -16.98 -21.20
N ALA A 58 -5.65 -16.65 -21.67
CA ALA A 58 -5.87 -15.64 -22.70
C ALA A 58 -6.01 -14.22 -22.15
N ASN A 59 -6.23 -14.07 -20.84
CA ASN A 59 -6.46 -12.79 -20.18
C ASN A 59 -6.18 -12.91 -18.67
N ALA A 60 -6.22 -11.77 -17.98
CA ALA A 60 -5.97 -11.73 -16.53
C ALA A 60 -6.97 -12.57 -15.70
N ALA A 61 -8.24 -12.65 -16.12
CA ALA A 61 -9.25 -13.42 -15.37
C ALA A 61 -8.96 -14.92 -15.39
N GLU A 62 -8.57 -15.47 -16.56
CA GLU A 62 -8.14 -16.85 -16.67
C GLU A 62 -6.85 -17.12 -15.89
N ALA A 63 -5.89 -16.18 -15.93
CA ALA A 63 -4.66 -16.28 -15.15
C ALA A 63 -4.95 -16.35 -13.65
N LEU A 64 -5.80 -15.49 -13.12
CA LEU A 64 -6.24 -15.48 -11.72
C LEU A 64 -6.96 -16.79 -11.34
N PHE A 65 -7.82 -17.31 -12.23
CA PHE A 65 -8.46 -18.59 -12.00
C PHE A 65 -7.43 -19.72 -11.86
N HIS A 66 -6.41 -19.75 -12.71
CA HIS A 66 -5.36 -20.77 -12.64
C HIS A 66 -4.53 -20.65 -11.38
N VAL A 67 -4.10 -19.43 -11.00
CA VAL A 67 -3.28 -19.17 -9.82
C VAL A 67 -4.02 -19.49 -8.52
N LYS A 68 -5.34 -19.25 -8.44
CA LYS A 68 -6.15 -19.64 -7.27
C LYS A 68 -6.27 -21.14 -7.06
N ASN A 69 -6.04 -21.94 -8.10
CA ASN A 69 -6.21 -23.38 -8.06
C ASN A 69 -4.89 -24.16 -8.12
N LYS A 70 -3.79 -23.53 -8.49
CA LYS A 70 -2.49 -24.20 -8.69
C LYS A 70 -1.35 -23.22 -8.42
N ASP A 71 -0.26 -23.72 -7.84
CA ASP A 71 1.00 -22.99 -7.74
C ASP A 71 1.79 -23.06 -9.05
N PHE A 72 2.52 -21.99 -9.34
CA PHE A 72 3.40 -21.87 -10.49
C PHE A 72 4.79 -21.42 -10.06
N ASP A 73 5.83 -22.01 -10.65
CA ASP A 73 7.20 -21.62 -10.40
C ASP A 73 7.57 -20.34 -11.17
N PHE A 74 6.99 -20.18 -12.38
CA PHE A 74 7.14 -18.95 -13.14
C PHE A 74 5.92 -18.64 -14.01
N ILE A 75 5.71 -17.36 -14.24
CA ILE A 75 4.64 -16.78 -15.05
C ILE A 75 5.29 -15.90 -16.13
N LEU A 76 5.01 -16.19 -17.39
CA LEU A 76 5.33 -15.34 -18.54
C LEU A 76 4.06 -14.59 -18.92
N CYS A 77 4.04 -13.28 -18.78
CA CYS A 77 2.83 -12.48 -18.97
C CYS A 77 3.06 -11.38 -20.00
N ASP A 78 2.22 -11.31 -21.02
CA ASP A 78 2.19 -10.12 -21.87
C ASP A 78 1.72 -8.91 -21.07
N PHE A 79 2.25 -7.75 -21.41
CA PHE A 79 1.77 -6.50 -20.85
C PHE A 79 0.34 -6.20 -21.31
N ASN A 80 0.06 -6.33 -22.61
CA ASN A 80 -1.26 -6.11 -23.17
C ASN A 80 -2.05 -7.42 -23.19
N LEU A 81 -3.12 -7.49 -22.43
CA LEU A 81 -4.00 -8.66 -22.32
C LEU A 81 -5.38 -8.42 -22.97
N GLY A 82 -5.47 -7.46 -23.89
CA GLY A 82 -6.72 -7.08 -24.55
C GLY A 82 -7.64 -6.27 -23.64
N ASP A 83 -8.95 -6.52 -23.75
CA ASP A 83 -9.95 -5.83 -22.93
C ASP A 83 -9.88 -6.25 -21.46
N GLY A 84 -9.77 -5.31 -20.55
CA GLY A 84 -9.77 -5.57 -19.10
C GLY A 84 -8.48 -5.13 -18.41
N ARG A 85 -7.98 -5.99 -17.49
CA ARG A 85 -6.71 -5.76 -16.79
C ARG A 85 -5.53 -6.00 -17.71
N ASP A 86 -4.54 -5.13 -17.65
CA ASP A 86 -3.23 -5.36 -18.27
C ASP A 86 -2.34 -6.26 -17.41
N GLY A 87 -1.17 -6.65 -17.94
CA GLY A 87 -0.23 -7.53 -17.24
C GLY A 87 0.34 -6.91 -15.95
N GLN A 88 0.47 -5.59 -15.89
CA GLN A 88 0.91 -4.89 -14.69
C GLN A 88 -0.15 -4.95 -13.60
N GLN A 89 -1.40 -4.68 -13.94
CA GLN A 89 -2.53 -4.78 -13.00
C GLN A 89 -2.73 -6.22 -12.51
N LEU A 90 -2.48 -7.22 -13.37
CA LEU A 90 -2.46 -8.62 -12.96
C LEU A 90 -1.36 -8.89 -11.92
N LEU A 91 -0.13 -8.43 -12.16
CA LEU A 91 0.98 -8.58 -11.21
C LEU A 91 0.66 -7.92 -9.87
N GLU A 92 0.11 -6.70 -9.90
CA GLU A 92 -0.31 -5.97 -8.70
C GLU A 92 -1.33 -6.77 -7.89
N GLU A 93 -2.36 -7.32 -8.54
CA GLU A 93 -3.36 -8.16 -7.86
C GLU A 93 -2.76 -9.45 -7.30
N LEU A 94 -1.89 -10.11 -8.06
CA LEU A 94 -1.24 -11.35 -7.62
C LEU A 94 -0.33 -11.14 -6.41
N ARG A 95 0.46 -10.07 -6.39
CA ARG A 95 1.39 -9.76 -5.29
C ARG A 95 0.67 -9.17 -4.08
N HIS A 96 -0.23 -8.20 -4.30
CA HIS A 96 -0.99 -7.57 -3.20
C HIS A 96 -1.94 -8.55 -2.52
N GLY A 97 -2.59 -9.43 -3.31
CA GLY A 97 -3.45 -10.49 -2.79
C GLY A 97 -2.70 -11.68 -2.19
N ASN A 98 -1.37 -11.69 -2.17
CA ASN A 98 -0.53 -12.83 -1.79
C ASN A 98 -0.93 -14.13 -2.52
N LEU A 99 -1.38 -14.00 -3.78
CA LEU A 99 -1.83 -15.14 -4.61
C LEU A 99 -0.67 -15.91 -5.22
N ILE A 100 0.51 -15.32 -5.27
CA ILE A 100 1.76 -15.96 -5.68
C ILE A 100 2.85 -15.76 -4.63
N SER A 101 3.67 -16.77 -4.44
CA SER A 101 4.84 -16.73 -3.56
C SER A 101 5.90 -15.73 -4.07
N LEU A 102 6.76 -15.23 -3.17
CA LEU A 102 7.97 -14.50 -3.55
C LEU A 102 8.94 -15.36 -4.37
N GLU A 103 8.87 -16.68 -4.24
CA GLU A 103 9.66 -17.62 -5.06
C GLU A 103 9.17 -17.68 -6.51
N THR A 104 7.88 -17.42 -6.76
CA THR A 104 7.32 -17.42 -8.12
C THR A 104 7.95 -16.30 -8.94
N VAL A 105 8.57 -16.67 -10.06
CA VAL A 105 9.10 -15.71 -11.04
C VAL A 105 7.95 -15.12 -11.84
N PHE A 106 7.85 -13.79 -11.90
CA PHE A 106 6.94 -13.12 -12.81
C PHE A 106 7.74 -12.32 -13.84
N MET A 107 7.74 -12.77 -15.09
CA MET A 107 8.43 -12.12 -16.19
C MET A 107 7.41 -11.46 -17.13
N MET A 108 7.58 -10.16 -17.35
CA MET A 108 6.77 -9.42 -18.32
C MET A 108 7.36 -9.60 -19.72
N VAL A 109 6.51 -9.93 -20.70
CA VAL A 109 6.90 -10.12 -22.10
C VAL A 109 6.12 -9.12 -22.94
N THR A 110 6.78 -8.12 -23.55
CA THR A 110 6.09 -6.99 -24.19
C THR A 110 6.70 -6.63 -25.54
N ALA A 111 5.89 -6.08 -26.45
CA ALA A 111 6.37 -5.47 -27.69
C ALA A 111 6.83 -4.00 -27.49
N GLU A 112 6.55 -3.39 -26.34
CA GLU A 112 6.81 -1.96 -26.09
C GLU A 112 8.15 -1.75 -25.37
N SER A 113 9.15 -1.20 -26.06
CA SER A 113 10.48 -0.87 -25.50
C SER A 113 10.44 0.27 -24.46
N TYR A 114 9.39 1.09 -24.45
CA TYR A 114 9.22 2.21 -23.53
C TYR A 114 8.97 1.74 -22.09
N TYR A 115 8.34 0.58 -21.92
CA TYR A 115 7.98 0.03 -20.61
C TYR A 115 9.16 -0.38 -19.75
N GLU A 116 10.26 -0.84 -20.33
CA GLU A 116 11.45 -1.25 -19.58
C GLU A 116 12.00 -0.14 -18.67
N LYS A 117 11.87 1.13 -19.10
CA LYS A 117 12.31 2.30 -18.31
C LYS A 117 11.32 2.73 -17.23
N VAL A 118 10.02 2.50 -17.46
CA VAL A 118 8.95 3.00 -16.59
C VAL A 118 8.67 2.04 -15.44
N VAL A 119 8.77 0.74 -15.68
CA VAL A 119 8.35 -0.28 -14.70
C VAL A 119 9.51 -0.79 -13.85
N ALA A 120 10.76 -0.60 -14.27
CA ALA A 120 11.92 -0.82 -13.39
C ALA A 120 11.88 0.02 -12.08
N THR A 121 10.92 0.95 -12.00
CA THR A 121 10.70 1.87 -10.89
C THR A 121 9.36 1.65 -10.16
N ALA A 122 8.55 0.68 -10.58
CA ALA A 122 7.27 0.39 -9.94
C ALA A 122 7.48 -0.31 -8.59
N GLU A 123 6.63 0.01 -7.62
CA GLU A 123 6.61 -0.58 -6.26
C GLU A 123 6.48 -2.11 -6.31
N LEU A 124 5.82 -2.63 -7.35
CA LEU A 124 5.65 -4.05 -7.65
C LEU A 124 6.20 -4.34 -9.05
N ALA A 125 7.54 -4.29 -9.18
CA ALA A 125 8.20 -4.64 -10.44
C ALA A 125 8.15 -6.16 -10.67
N PRO A 126 7.98 -6.64 -11.91
CA PRO A 126 8.23 -8.03 -12.26
C PRO A 126 9.70 -8.38 -12.04
N ASP A 127 10.00 -9.66 -11.99
CA ASP A 127 11.37 -10.12 -11.78
C ASP A 127 12.27 -9.83 -12.98
N ASP A 128 11.69 -9.73 -14.19
CA ASP A 128 12.38 -9.32 -15.42
C ASP A 128 11.38 -8.87 -16.52
N TYR A 129 11.92 -8.16 -17.52
CA TYR A 129 11.23 -7.73 -18.74
C TYR A 129 11.87 -8.32 -19.98
N MET A 130 11.06 -8.86 -20.87
CA MET A 130 11.50 -9.38 -22.17
C MET A 130 10.81 -8.61 -23.29
N ILE A 131 11.61 -7.96 -24.16
CA ILE A 131 11.06 -7.24 -25.31
C ILE A 131 10.95 -8.19 -26.50
N LYS A 132 9.78 -8.24 -27.12
CA LYS A 132 9.53 -8.99 -28.37
C LYS A 132 10.13 -8.23 -29.58
N PRO A 133 10.78 -8.89 -30.55
CA PRO A 133 11.04 -10.33 -30.64
C PRO A 133 12.29 -10.76 -29.86
N PHE A 134 12.33 -11.99 -29.36
CA PHE A 134 13.47 -12.58 -28.65
C PHE A 134 13.70 -14.04 -29.09
N SER A 135 14.91 -14.54 -28.88
CA SER A 135 15.22 -15.95 -29.15
C SER A 135 14.96 -16.84 -27.95
N ALA A 136 14.82 -18.14 -28.19
CA ALA A 136 14.64 -19.15 -27.15
C ALA A 136 15.84 -19.15 -26.18
N GLU A 137 17.07 -18.97 -26.68
CA GLU A 137 18.29 -18.96 -25.88
C GLU A 137 18.29 -17.77 -24.90
N ILE A 138 17.85 -16.57 -25.35
CA ILE A 138 17.76 -15.39 -24.50
C ILE A 138 16.73 -15.63 -23.40
N LEU A 139 15.55 -16.16 -23.73
CA LEU A 139 14.52 -16.48 -22.74
C LEU A 139 15.05 -17.47 -21.71
N ARG A 140 15.71 -18.56 -22.15
CA ARG A 140 16.28 -19.56 -21.26
C ARG A 140 17.32 -18.97 -20.33
N SER A 141 18.29 -18.22 -20.87
CA SER A 141 19.36 -17.60 -20.07
C SER A 141 18.81 -16.66 -18.98
N ARG A 142 17.78 -15.88 -19.31
CA ARG A 142 17.14 -14.98 -18.34
C ARG A 142 16.36 -15.77 -17.27
N LEU A 143 15.57 -16.78 -17.67
CA LEU A 143 14.86 -17.64 -16.73
C LEU A 143 15.83 -18.37 -15.79
N ASP A 144 16.93 -18.94 -16.32
CA ASP A 144 17.96 -19.62 -15.53
C ASP A 144 18.51 -18.68 -14.44
N ASN A 145 18.90 -17.46 -14.82
CA ASN A 145 19.45 -16.49 -13.87
C ASN A 145 18.47 -16.12 -12.75
N ILE A 146 17.19 -15.92 -13.08
CA ILE A 146 16.18 -15.52 -12.09
C ILE A 146 15.82 -16.70 -11.19
N LEU A 147 15.62 -17.89 -11.77
CA LEU A 147 15.28 -19.10 -11.00
C LEU A 147 16.41 -19.47 -10.03
N LEU A 148 17.67 -19.37 -10.45
CA LEU A 148 18.83 -19.60 -9.57
C LEU A 148 18.89 -18.56 -8.44
N ARG A 149 18.64 -17.28 -8.75
CA ARG A 149 18.55 -16.23 -7.73
C ARG A 149 17.42 -16.53 -6.73
N LYS A 150 16.21 -16.84 -7.20
CA LYS A 150 15.07 -17.18 -6.34
C LYS A 150 15.36 -18.40 -5.46
N ARG A 151 16.03 -19.42 -6.01
CA ARG A 151 16.47 -20.59 -5.24
C ARG A 151 17.45 -20.22 -4.13
N ALA A 152 18.41 -19.33 -4.40
CA ALA A 152 19.34 -18.84 -3.40
C ALA A 152 18.65 -18.09 -2.25
N PHE A 153 17.57 -17.37 -2.56
CA PHE A 153 16.76 -16.62 -1.59
C PHE A 153 15.67 -17.46 -0.89
N ARG A 154 15.52 -18.75 -1.20
CA ARG A 154 14.40 -19.57 -0.69
C ARG A 154 14.23 -19.49 0.83
N GLU A 155 15.31 -19.66 1.60
CA GLU A 155 15.23 -19.61 3.07
C GLU A 155 14.86 -18.20 3.56
N VAL A 156 15.40 -17.17 2.95
CA VAL A 156 15.03 -15.78 3.24
C VAL A 156 13.53 -15.55 3.01
N TYR A 157 13.01 -15.98 1.86
CA TYR A 157 11.59 -15.84 1.52
C TYR A 157 10.71 -16.69 2.44
N ARG A 158 11.13 -17.91 2.79
CA ARG A 158 10.41 -18.79 3.70
C ARG A 158 10.20 -18.13 5.06
N HIS A 159 11.26 -17.58 5.65
CA HIS A 159 11.17 -16.86 6.93
C HIS A 159 10.35 -15.57 6.79
N PHE A 160 10.56 -14.82 5.73
CA PHE A 160 9.78 -13.60 5.47
C PHE A 160 8.27 -13.87 5.34
N MET A 161 7.89 -14.88 4.53
CA MET A 161 6.47 -15.27 4.36
C MET A 161 5.87 -15.83 5.65
N ALA A 162 6.69 -16.47 6.49
CA ALA A 162 6.30 -16.90 7.83
C ALA A 162 6.20 -15.73 8.83
N GLN A 163 6.48 -14.49 8.40
CA GLN A 163 6.55 -13.29 9.25
C GLN A 163 7.62 -13.38 10.36
N ASP A 164 8.60 -14.27 10.18
CA ASP A 164 9.77 -14.40 11.05
C ASP A 164 10.92 -13.54 10.49
N LEU A 165 10.79 -12.22 10.71
CA LEU A 165 11.68 -11.25 10.07
C LEU A 165 13.11 -11.29 10.65
N GLU A 166 13.27 -11.68 11.92
CA GLU A 166 14.60 -11.83 12.53
C GLU A 166 15.34 -13.04 11.93
N SER A 167 14.69 -14.18 11.78
CA SER A 167 15.28 -15.32 11.09
C SER A 167 15.53 -15.01 9.59
N ALA A 168 14.70 -14.19 8.96
CA ALA A 168 14.94 -13.71 7.59
C ALA A 168 16.22 -12.87 7.50
N LEU A 169 16.54 -12.03 8.50
CA LEU A 169 17.80 -11.28 8.56
C LEU A 169 19.01 -12.22 8.67
N VAL A 170 18.94 -13.23 9.55
CA VAL A 170 20.00 -14.24 9.68
C VAL A 170 20.19 -14.99 8.38
N ALA A 171 19.09 -15.42 7.75
CA ALA A 171 19.14 -16.10 6.45
C ALA A 171 19.74 -15.22 5.33
N CYS A 172 19.56 -13.88 5.37
CA CYS A 172 20.25 -12.98 4.46
C CYS A 172 21.77 -13.02 4.67
N ASP A 173 22.24 -13.06 5.91
CA ASP A 173 23.68 -13.12 6.21
C ASP A 173 24.30 -14.46 5.78
N GLU A 174 23.63 -15.57 6.01
CA GLU A 174 24.03 -16.90 5.54
C GLU A 174 24.04 -16.96 4.01
N MET A 175 23.02 -16.42 3.37
CA MET A 175 22.91 -16.37 1.91
C MET A 175 24.05 -15.55 1.29
N MET A 176 24.45 -14.42 1.89
CA MET A 176 25.60 -13.64 1.40
C MET A 176 26.92 -14.41 1.47
N GLN A 177 27.10 -15.28 2.48
CA GLN A 177 28.27 -16.13 2.60
C GLN A 177 28.27 -17.27 1.57
N ASN A 178 27.12 -17.92 1.38
CA ASN A 178 26.98 -19.09 0.51
C ASN A 178 26.87 -18.73 -0.97
N HIS A 179 26.33 -17.55 -1.30
CA HIS A 179 26.06 -17.11 -2.67
C HIS A 179 26.61 -15.70 -2.96
N PRO A 180 27.96 -15.52 -3.04
CA PRO A 180 28.60 -14.21 -3.22
C PRO A 180 28.10 -13.43 -4.46
N LYS A 181 27.62 -14.14 -5.49
CA LYS A 181 27.04 -13.54 -6.70
C LYS A 181 25.85 -12.62 -6.40
N TYR A 182 25.08 -12.91 -5.35
CA TYR A 182 23.83 -12.22 -5.02
C TYR A 182 23.91 -11.33 -3.77
N VAL A 183 25.12 -10.99 -3.31
CA VAL A 183 25.34 -10.16 -2.12
C VAL A 183 24.63 -8.82 -2.21
N VAL A 184 24.61 -8.18 -3.38
CA VAL A 184 23.95 -6.88 -3.58
C VAL A 184 22.43 -6.99 -3.42
N ASP A 185 21.84 -8.06 -3.97
CA ASP A 185 20.41 -8.34 -3.82
C ASP A 185 20.05 -8.64 -2.35
N ALA A 186 20.92 -9.39 -1.65
CA ALA A 186 20.71 -9.69 -0.23
C ALA A 186 20.83 -8.45 0.66
N LEU A 187 21.81 -7.57 0.41
CA LEU A 187 21.94 -6.31 1.14
C LEU A 187 20.71 -5.41 0.94
N ARG A 188 20.17 -5.37 -0.28
CA ARG A 188 18.92 -4.64 -0.56
C ARG A 188 17.76 -5.22 0.24
N PHE A 189 17.58 -6.55 0.21
CA PHE A 189 16.49 -7.20 0.94
C PHE A 189 16.66 -7.05 2.45
N LYS A 190 17.88 -7.17 2.97
CA LYS A 190 18.23 -6.95 4.38
C LYS A 190 17.89 -5.52 4.82
N GLY A 191 18.18 -4.51 3.99
CA GLY A 191 17.81 -3.12 4.28
C GLY A 191 16.30 -2.93 4.40
N GLU A 192 15.51 -3.52 3.49
CA GLU A 192 14.04 -3.46 3.56
C GLU A 192 13.50 -4.22 4.79
N LEU A 193 14.11 -5.34 5.19
CA LEU A 193 13.77 -6.06 6.42
C LEU A 193 14.00 -5.19 7.66
N LEU A 194 15.16 -4.51 7.75
CA LEU A 194 15.48 -3.62 8.88
C LEU A 194 14.49 -2.46 8.97
N VAL A 195 14.11 -1.88 7.83
CA VAL A 195 13.06 -0.84 7.78
C VAL A 195 11.71 -1.40 8.25
N THR A 196 11.35 -2.59 7.82
CA THR A 196 10.09 -3.25 8.21
C THR A 196 10.05 -3.55 9.72
N LEU A 197 11.20 -3.92 10.30
CA LEU A 197 11.36 -4.13 11.75
C LEU A 197 11.41 -2.83 12.57
N GLY A 198 11.45 -1.66 11.91
CA GLY A 198 11.62 -0.37 12.60
C GLY A 198 13.05 -0.12 13.10
N ARG A 199 14.04 -0.93 12.67
CA ARG A 199 15.46 -0.81 13.03
C ARG A 199 16.15 0.20 12.09
N PHE A 200 15.65 1.44 12.11
CA PHE A 200 16.03 2.46 11.12
C PHE A 200 17.50 2.87 11.18
N ASP A 201 18.10 2.91 12.38
CA ASP A 201 19.52 3.25 12.54
C ASP A 201 20.43 2.20 11.90
N GLU A 202 20.06 0.92 12.01
CA GLU A 202 20.81 -0.17 11.39
C GLU A 202 20.62 -0.18 9.87
N ALA A 203 19.41 0.13 9.38
CA ALA A 203 19.15 0.30 7.95
C ALA A 203 19.97 1.47 7.39
N GLU A 204 20.02 2.62 8.08
CA GLU A 204 20.85 3.76 7.73
C GLU A 204 22.34 3.38 7.62
N ALA A 205 22.86 2.68 8.63
CA ALA A 205 24.25 2.21 8.63
C ALA A 205 24.55 1.25 7.45
N LEU A 206 23.64 0.31 7.19
CA LEU A 206 23.76 -0.63 6.06
C LEU A 206 23.79 0.10 4.72
N TYR A 207 22.84 1.02 4.48
CA TYR A 207 22.79 1.75 3.21
C TYR A 207 24.02 2.64 3.01
N LYS A 208 24.52 3.30 4.06
CA LYS A 208 25.79 4.06 4.01
C LYS A 208 26.99 3.18 3.64
N GLN A 209 27.07 1.98 4.18
CA GLN A 209 28.12 1.01 3.80
C GLN A 209 28.02 0.63 2.32
N VAL A 210 26.80 0.34 1.82
CA VAL A 210 26.60 0.00 0.40
C VAL A 210 26.99 1.18 -0.51
N ILE A 211 26.62 2.39 -0.16
CA ILE A 211 26.94 3.61 -0.92
C ILE A 211 28.45 3.86 -0.95
N ALA A 212 29.15 3.62 0.16
CA ALA A 212 30.61 3.74 0.22
C ALA A 212 31.34 2.74 -0.68
N MET A 213 30.78 1.55 -0.90
CA MET A 213 31.33 0.58 -1.85
C MET A 213 31.05 0.97 -3.30
N ARG A 214 29.85 1.43 -3.57
CA ARG A 214 29.38 1.85 -4.88
C ARG A 214 28.17 2.76 -4.73
N ALA A 215 28.22 3.90 -5.44
CA ALA A 215 27.05 4.80 -5.51
C ALA A 215 25.93 4.13 -6.33
N ILE A 216 24.97 3.50 -5.65
CA ILE A 216 23.85 2.80 -6.28
C ILE A 216 22.55 3.55 -5.92
N PRO A 217 21.75 3.97 -6.91
CA PRO A 217 20.53 4.77 -6.66
C PRO A 217 19.55 4.14 -5.66
N TRP A 218 19.34 2.80 -5.71
CA TRP A 218 18.42 2.16 -4.76
C TRP A 218 18.90 2.22 -3.30
N ALA A 219 20.24 2.23 -3.07
CA ALA A 219 20.78 2.31 -1.71
C ALA A 219 20.60 3.72 -1.12
N ARG A 220 20.77 4.77 -1.94
CA ARG A 220 20.46 6.14 -1.53
C ARG A 220 18.97 6.34 -1.29
N LEU A 221 18.09 5.77 -2.13
CA LEU A 221 16.65 5.77 -1.89
C LEU A 221 16.30 5.09 -0.55
N GLY A 222 16.92 3.94 -0.25
CA GLY A 222 16.75 3.24 1.03
C GLY A 222 17.26 4.07 2.22
N LEU A 223 18.39 4.76 2.06
CA LEU A 223 18.92 5.69 3.06
C LEU A 223 17.94 6.83 3.31
N ALA A 224 17.46 7.49 2.25
CA ALA A 224 16.48 8.57 2.35
C ALA A 224 15.20 8.13 3.06
N ARG A 225 14.70 6.91 2.74
CA ARG A 225 13.54 6.33 3.43
C ARG A 225 13.81 6.11 4.92
N SER A 226 14.98 5.59 5.27
CA SER A 226 15.37 5.35 6.66
C SER A 226 15.46 6.67 7.45
N LEU A 227 16.01 7.71 6.83
CA LEU A 227 16.12 9.05 7.40
C LEU A 227 14.73 9.69 7.61
N HIS A 228 13.86 9.61 6.62
CA HIS A 228 12.47 10.10 6.73
C HIS A 228 11.70 9.41 7.86
N LEU A 229 11.81 8.08 7.98
CA LEU A 229 11.16 7.33 9.07
C LEU A 229 11.72 7.68 10.46
N GLN A 230 12.96 8.18 10.52
CA GLN A 230 13.58 8.74 11.72
C GLN A 230 13.21 10.22 11.96
N LYS A 231 12.37 10.84 11.10
CA LYS A 231 12.01 12.27 11.14
C LYS A 231 13.19 13.21 10.87
N LYS A 232 14.18 12.74 10.10
CA LYS A 232 15.33 13.52 9.62
C LYS A 232 15.02 13.99 8.19
N GLU A 233 14.10 14.94 8.05
CA GLU A 233 13.52 15.28 6.74
C GLU A 233 14.51 16.00 5.81
N GLU A 234 15.35 16.91 6.34
CA GLU A 234 16.34 17.64 5.54
C GLU A 234 17.40 16.71 4.93
N PRO A 235 18.06 15.82 5.69
CA PRO A 235 18.97 14.84 5.12
C PRO A 235 18.28 13.88 4.14
N ALA A 236 17.02 13.50 4.38
CA ALA A 236 16.26 12.64 3.45
C ALA A 236 16.03 13.34 2.11
N GLU A 237 15.67 14.61 2.13
CA GLU A 237 15.46 15.42 0.91
C GLU A 237 16.77 15.60 0.12
N GLU A 238 17.90 15.81 0.78
CA GLU A 238 19.21 15.94 0.15
C GLU A 238 19.60 14.66 -0.60
N GLU A 239 19.46 13.49 0.04
CA GLU A 239 19.71 12.19 -0.60
C GLU A 239 18.78 11.95 -1.81
N LEU A 240 17.51 12.35 -1.72
CA LEU A 240 16.55 12.20 -2.82
C LEU A 240 16.87 13.12 -4.00
N ARG A 241 17.32 14.34 -3.75
CA ARG A 241 17.77 15.25 -4.82
C ARG A 241 18.98 14.67 -5.55
N ASP A 242 19.96 14.13 -4.83
CA ASP A 242 21.12 13.46 -5.43
C ASP A 242 20.69 12.23 -6.25
N VAL A 243 19.75 11.43 -5.75
CA VAL A 243 19.19 10.30 -6.54
C VAL A 243 18.57 10.79 -7.83
N LEU A 244 17.76 11.85 -7.80
CA LEU A 244 17.04 12.35 -8.96
C LEU A 244 17.94 13.07 -9.97
N GLU A 245 19.09 13.62 -9.53
CA GLU A 245 20.11 14.16 -10.41
C GLU A 245 20.77 13.05 -11.25
N HIS A 246 21.08 11.91 -10.64
CA HIS A 246 21.76 10.79 -11.30
C HIS A 246 20.83 9.76 -11.94
N ALA A 247 19.59 9.65 -11.46
CA ALA A 247 18.57 8.73 -11.95
C ALA A 247 17.19 9.42 -12.05
N PRO A 248 17.02 10.39 -13.00
CA PRO A 248 15.81 11.21 -13.11
C PRO A 248 14.55 10.41 -13.47
N SER A 249 14.69 9.16 -13.92
CA SER A 249 13.56 8.26 -14.18
C SER A 249 13.14 7.41 -12.97
N MET A 250 13.80 7.55 -11.82
CA MET A 250 13.50 6.77 -10.61
C MET A 250 12.25 7.30 -9.91
N VAL A 251 11.10 6.85 -10.35
CA VAL A 251 9.79 7.37 -9.90
C VAL A 251 9.57 7.21 -8.40
N ALA A 252 10.06 6.13 -7.79
CA ALA A 252 9.98 5.91 -6.33
C ALA A 252 10.69 7.02 -5.52
N ALA A 253 11.69 7.69 -6.10
CA ALA A 253 12.33 8.82 -5.46
C ALA A 253 11.43 10.07 -5.44
N TYR A 254 10.63 10.29 -6.50
CA TYR A 254 9.63 11.37 -6.50
C TYR A 254 8.50 11.11 -5.52
N ASP A 255 8.04 9.84 -5.40
CA ASP A 255 7.00 9.47 -4.44
C ASP A 255 7.47 9.73 -3.00
N LEU A 256 8.70 9.32 -2.67
CA LEU A 256 9.27 9.55 -1.34
C LEU A 256 9.58 11.04 -1.10
N LEU A 257 10.04 11.77 -2.13
CA LEU A 257 10.27 13.21 -2.02
C LEU A 257 8.98 13.96 -1.70
N ALA A 258 7.86 13.54 -2.30
CA ALA A 258 6.56 14.11 -1.96
C ALA A 258 6.18 13.84 -0.50
N ASP A 259 6.46 12.64 0.04
CA ASP A 259 6.23 12.32 1.46
C ASP A 259 7.07 13.19 2.38
N VAL A 260 8.35 13.37 2.06
CA VAL A 260 9.26 14.23 2.81
C VAL A 260 8.80 15.70 2.79
N CYS A 261 8.40 16.22 1.62
CA CYS A 261 7.87 17.58 1.49
C CYS A 261 6.57 17.77 2.29
N LEU A 262 5.66 16.79 2.27
CA LEU A 262 4.43 16.81 3.09
C LEU A 262 4.75 16.82 4.59
N ALA A 263 5.73 16.03 5.03
CA ALA A 263 6.18 16.04 6.42
C ALA A 263 6.74 17.41 6.85
N LYS A 264 7.38 18.13 5.92
CA LYS A 264 7.86 19.50 6.08
C LYS A 264 6.76 20.55 5.91
N LYS A 265 5.51 20.14 5.61
CA LYS A 265 4.37 21.02 5.33
C LYS A 265 4.54 21.88 4.06
N ASP A 266 5.37 21.42 3.13
CA ASP A 266 5.54 22.04 1.81
C ASP A 266 4.69 21.31 0.75
N GLY A 267 3.40 21.64 0.72
CA GLY A 267 2.45 21.05 -0.22
C GLY A 267 2.80 21.35 -1.68
N ALA A 268 3.33 22.54 -1.96
CA ALA A 268 3.69 22.93 -3.33
C ALA A 268 4.85 22.09 -3.88
N ALA A 269 5.91 21.89 -3.08
CA ALA A 269 7.02 21.01 -3.47
C ALA A 269 6.58 19.55 -3.60
N ALA A 270 5.68 19.08 -2.73
CA ALA A 270 5.11 17.74 -2.82
C ALA A 270 4.32 17.52 -4.12
N GLN A 271 3.47 18.48 -4.51
CA GLN A 271 2.72 18.45 -5.76
C GLN A 271 3.69 18.41 -6.96
N ALA A 272 4.67 19.29 -7.00
CA ALA A 272 5.66 19.34 -8.08
C ALA A 272 6.45 18.02 -8.23
N ALA A 273 6.79 17.36 -7.13
CA ALA A 273 7.42 16.05 -7.14
C ALA A 273 6.48 14.98 -7.74
N LEU A 274 5.22 14.94 -7.31
CA LEU A 274 4.22 13.98 -7.81
C LEU A 274 3.91 14.20 -9.30
N GLU A 275 3.81 15.45 -9.76
CA GLU A 275 3.60 15.77 -11.18
C GLU A 275 4.74 15.22 -12.05
N LYS A 276 6.00 15.38 -11.61
CA LYS A 276 7.16 14.78 -12.29
C LYS A 276 7.08 13.25 -12.30
N GLY A 277 6.72 12.64 -11.19
CA GLY A 277 6.52 11.19 -11.10
C GLY A 277 5.41 10.70 -12.04
N VAL A 278 4.29 11.42 -12.12
CA VAL A 278 3.17 11.13 -13.03
C VAL A 278 3.57 11.32 -14.49
N ALA A 279 4.38 12.34 -14.82
CA ALA A 279 4.86 12.56 -16.19
C ALA A 279 5.71 11.37 -16.70
N ILE A 280 6.46 10.71 -15.80
CA ILE A 280 7.26 9.53 -16.15
C ILE A 280 6.38 8.26 -16.17
N SER A 281 5.51 8.07 -15.17
CA SER A 281 4.66 6.89 -15.02
C SER A 281 3.23 7.26 -14.63
N GLY A 282 2.47 7.70 -15.63
CA GLY A 282 1.11 8.21 -15.46
C GLY A 282 0.02 7.14 -15.26
N LYS A 283 0.34 5.84 -15.34
CA LYS A 283 -0.64 4.76 -15.20
C LYS A 283 -0.82 4.27 -13.76
N THR A 284 0.07 4.62 -12.83
CA THR A 284 0.01 4.16 -11.43
C THR A 284 -1.14 4.85 -10.69
N VAL A 285 -2.17 4.09 -10.34
CA VAL A 285 -3.38 4.57 -9.67
C VAL A 285 -3.05 5.30 -8.37
N ARG A 286 -2.27 4.69 -7.49
CA ARG A 286 -1.89 5.27 -6.19
C ARG A 286 -1.22 6.64 -6.30
N ARG A 287 -0.35 6.83 -7.33
CA ARG A 287 0.30 8.13 -7.54
C ARG A 287 -0.68 9.19 -8.04
N GLN A 288 -1.63 8.81 -8.92
CA GLN A 288 -2.69 9.72 -9.34
C GLN A 288 -3.58 10.11 -8.16
N GLN A 289 -3.96 9.15 -7.30
CA GLN A 289 -4.73 9.41 -6.08
C GLN A 289 -3.99 10.41 -5.18
N LYS A 290 -2.71 10.16 -4.91
CA LYS A 290 -1.88 11.03 -4.07
C LYS A 290 -1.70 12.42 -4.67
N LEU A 291 -1.48 12.53 -5.99
CA LEU A 291 -1.43 13.83 -6.67
C LEU A 291 -2.76 14.58 -6.55
N GLY A 292 -3.89 13.88 -6.74
CA GLY A 292 -5.22 14.47 -6.58
C GLY A 292 -5.45 15.01 -5.16
N GLU A 293 -5.06 14.25 -4.14
CA GLU A 293 -5.16 14.65 -2.73
C GLU A 293 -4.30 15.89 -2.42
N VAL A 294 -3.04 15.87 -2.84
CA VAL A 294 -2.10 16.98 -2.57
C VAL A 294 -2.51 18.25 -3.32
N ALA A 295 -2.85 18.14 -4.61
CA ALA A 295 -3.32 19.25 -5.42
C ALA A 295 -4.61 19.86 -4.86
N TYR A 296 -5.56 19.01 -4.44
CA TYR A 296 -6.78 19.47 -3.77
C TYR A 296 -6.45 20.23 -2.46
N GLY A 297 -5.56 19.69 -1.65
CA GLY A 297 -5.08 20.35 -0.42
C GLY A 297 -4.40 21.69 -0.67
N ASN A 298 -3.74 21.86 -1.81
CA ASN A 298 -3.11 23.11 -2.24
C ASN A 298 -4.10 24.10 -2.90
N GLY A 299 -5.36 23.69 -3.12
CA GLY A 299 -6.36 24.49 -3.83
C GLY A 299 -6.25 24.44 -5.36
N ASP A 300 -5.38 23.59 -5.91
CA ASP A 300 -5.22 23.39 -7.35
C ASP A 300 -6.26 22.38 -7.86
N LEU A 301 -7.49 22.89 -8.05
CA LEU A 301 -8.65 22.07 -8.44
C LEU A 301 -8.51 21.47 -9.85
N ASP A 302 -7.76 22.11 -10.74
CA ASP A 302 -7.59 21.62 -12.12
C ASP A 302 -6.66 20.41 -12.16
N VAL A 303 -5.54 20.44 -11.46
CA VAL A 303 -4.63 19.30 -11.31
C VAL A 303 -5.34 18.18 -10.53
N ALA A 304 -6.06 18.49 -9.45
CA ALA A 304 -6.81 17.52 -8.67
C ALA A 304 -7.88 16.81 -9.53
N ARG A 305 -8.66 17.55 -10.32
CA ARG A 305 -9.65 16.99 -11.26
C ARG A 305 -9.00 16.05 -12.27
N THR A 306 -7.89 16.48 -12.86
CA THR A 306 -7.16 15.69 -13.85
C THR A 306 -6.63 14.40 -13.23
N ALA A 307 -6.05 14.47 -12.05
CA ALA A 307 -5.50 13.32 -11.35
C ALA A 307 -6.59 12.30 -10.97
N TYR A 308 -7.72 12.75 -10.39
CA TYR A 308 -8.82 11.83 -10.05
C TYR A 308 -9.54 11.27 -11.30
N THR A 309 -9.64 12.04 -12.39
CA THR A 309 -10.14 11.52 -13.67
C THR A 309 -9.23 10.40 -14.20
N ASN A 310 -7.91 10.63 -14.18
CA ASN A 310 -6.93 9.62 -14.55
C ASN A 310 -6.98 8.36 -13.66
N THR A 311 -7.21 8.55 -12.34
CA THR A 311 -7.42 7.44 -11.40
C THR A 311 -8.55 6.53 -11.87
N LEU A 312 -9.70 7.10 -12.21
CA LEU A 312 -10.88 6.32 -12.63
C LEU A 312 -10.75 5.73 -14.03
N GLU A 313 -10.14 6.45 -14.98
CA GLU A 313 -10.03 6.00 -16.37
C GLU A 313 -8.92 4.98 -16.57
N LYS A 314 -7.71 5.28 -16.08
CA LYS A 314 -6.55 4.39 -16.19
C LYS A 314 -6.59 3.24 -15.19
N GLY A 315 -7.25 3.46 -14.05
CA GLY A 315 -7.43 2.47 -12.99
C GLY A 315 -8.70 1.63 -13.09
N ARG A 316 -9.47 1.71 -14.17
CA ARG A 316 -10.81 1.09 -14.30
C ARG A 316 -10.89 -0.37 -13.84
N HIS A 317 -9.82 -1.12 -13.99
CA HIS A 317 -9.73 -2.53 -13.61
C HIS A 317 -8.74 -2.78 -12.46
N SER A 318 -8.16 -1.73 -11.89
CA SER A 318 -7.24 -1.83 -10.77
C SER A 318 -8.00 -2.07 -9.46
N ILE A 319 -7.43 -2.94 -8.63
CA ILE A 319 -7.94 -3.20 -7.27
C ILE A 319 -7.76 -2.01 -6.32
N PHE A 320 -6.98 -1.01 -6.72
CA PHE A 320 -6.70 0.18 -5.90
C PHE A 320 -7.72 1.30 -6.09
N VAL A 321 -8.61 1.20 -7.09
CA VAL A 321 -9.70 2.16 -7.26
C VAL A 321 -10.84 1.83 -6.32
N THR A 322 -11.24 2.80 -5.54
CA THR A 322 -12.32 2.69 -4.54
C THR A 322 -13.48 3.64 -4.86
N PRO A 323 -14.66 3.45 -4.28
CA PRO A 323 -15.75 4.41 -4.39
C PRO A 323 -15.36 5.83 -3.96
N ALA A 324 -14.42 5.97 -2.99
CA ALA A 324 -13.94 7.27 -2.51
C ALA A 324 -13.28 8.10 -3.62
N ASP A 325 -12.57 7.46 -4.57
CA ASP A 325 -11.93 8.17 -5.69
C ASP A 325 -12.94 8.89 -6.56
N LEU A 326 -14.11 8.27 -6.75
CA LEU A 326 -15.22 8.90 -7.48
C LEU A 326 -15.83 10.04 -6.68
N GLY A 327 -15.99 9.86 -5.38
CA GLY A 327 -16.42 10.93 -4.46
C GLY A 327 -15.49 12.14 -4.50
N ASN A 328 -14.18 11.89 -4.49
CA ASN A 328 -13.16 12.93 -4.58
C ASN A 328 -13.25 13.71 -5.91
N LEU A 329 -13.46 13.01 -7.04
CA LEU A 329 -13.69 13.68 -8.32
C LEU A 329 -14.98 14.54 -8.27
N CYS A 330 -16.08 13.98 -7.77
CA CYS A 330 -17.34 14.72 -7.65
C CYS A 330 -17.20 15.97 -6.77
N ARG A 331 -16.47 15.88 -5.65
CA ARG A 331 -16.17 17.02 -4.77
C ARG A 331 -15.47 18.14 -5.54
N VAL A 332 -14.38 17.82 -6.25
CA VAL A 332 -13.64 18.81 -7.04
C VAL A 332 -14.53 19.45 -8.11
N GLN A 333 -15.34 18.66 -8.81
CA GLN A 333 -16.27 19.17 -9.82
C GLN A 333 -17.35 20.07 -9.22
N VAL A 334 -17.88 19.75 -8.03
CA VAL A 334 -18.82 20.62 -7.30
C VAL A 334 -18.17 21.94 -6.92
N GLU A 335 -16.96 21.93 -6.38
CA GLU A 335 -16.23 23.15 -5.99
C GLU A 335 -15.88 24.03 -7.21
N GLN A 336 -15.66 23.42 -8.38
CA GLN A 336 -15.49 24.15 -9.65
C GLN A 336 -16.83 24.66 -10.23
N GLY A 337 -17.97 24.30 -9.65
CA GLY A 337 -19.31 24.66 -10.17
C GLY A 337 -19.72 23.86 -11.41
N ASP A 338 -18.99 22.83 -11.80
CA ASP A 338 -19.29 22.01 -12.99
C ASP A 338 -20.27 20.86 -12.64
N LEU A 339 -21.50 21.25 -12.30
CA LEU A 339 -22.55 20.31 -11.89
C LEU A 339 -22.96 19.32 -12.99
N LYS A 340 -22.77 19.71 -14.26
CA LYS A 340 -22.99 18.80 -15.39
C LYS A 340 -21.98 17.67 -15.37
N ALA A 341 -20.70 17.98 -15.14
CA ALA A 341 -19.65 16.95 -15.04
C ALA A 341 -19.92 15.99 -13.87
N VAL A 342 -20.43 16.47 -12.73
CA VAL A 342 -20.85 15.61 -11.60
C VAL A 342 -21.91 14.62 -12.04
N ALA A 343 -22.99 15.11 -12.68
CA ALA A 343 -24.08 14.26 -13.16
C ALA A 343 -23.60 13.20 -14.16
N ASP A 344 -22.73 13.59 -15.11
CA ASP A 344 -22.15 12.68 -16.09
C ASP A 344 -21.23 11.64 -15.42
N THR A 345 -20.42 12.04 -14.44
CA THR A 345 -19.54 11.17 -13.66
C THR A 345 -20.36 10.13 -12.89
N LEU A 346 -21.40 10.53 -12.18
CA LEU A 346 -22.29 9.62 -11.44
C LEU A 346 -23.03 8.66 -12.37
N LYS A 347 -23.52 9.15 -13.52
CA LYS A 347 -24.20 8.34 -14.52
C LYS A 347 -23.28 7.28 -15.13
N LYS A 348 -22.07 7.66 -15.54
CA LYS A 348 -21.05 6.78 -16.15
C LYS A 348 -20.66 5.63 -15.21
N ASN A 349 -20.59 5.88 -13.90
CA ASN A 349 -20.13 4.95 -12.89
C ASN A 349 -21.25 4.33 -12.03
N LYS A 350 -22.53 4.53 -12.41
CA LYS A 350 -23.69 4.11 -11.63
C LYS A 350 -23.66 2.61 -11.28
N SER A 351 -23.36 1.75 -12.24
CA SER A 351 -23.33 0.28 -12.01
C SER A 351 -22.26 -0.13 -11.01
N SER A 352 -21.08 0.50 -11.05
CA SER A 352 -20.01 0.25 -10.10
C SER A 352 -20.38 0.71 -8.69
N LEU A 353 -20.94 1.91 -8.56
CA LEU A 353 -21.37 2.46 -7.26
C LEU A 353 -22.52 1.67 -6.62
N GLN A 354 -23.47 1.20 -7.41
CA GLN A 354 -24.60 0.40 -6.90
C GLN A 354 -24.20 -1.01 -6.45
N GLY A 355 -22.99 -1.47 -6.80
CA GLY A 355 -22.47 -2.80 -6.48
C GLY A 355 -22.11 -3.01 -5.00
N SER A 356 -21.97 -1.93 -4.21
CA SER A 356 -21.61 -2.01 -2.79
C SER A 356 -22.37 -0.99 -1.96
N PRO A 357 -22.59 -1.24 -0.65
CA PRO A 357 -23.17 -0.25 0.26
C PRO A 357 -22.37 1.05 0.30
N GLU A 358 -21.04 0.98 0.38
CA GLU A 358 -20.15 2.13 0.33
C GLU A 358 -20.32 2.95 -0.95
N GLY A 359 -20.39 2.29 -2.11
CA GLY A 359 -20.62 2.98 -3.39
C GLY A 359 -21.95 3.71 -3.43
N LYS A 360 -23.01 3.10 -2.88
CA LYS A 360 -24.32 3.75 -2.75
C LYS A 360 -24.24 4.99 -1.85
N LEU A 361 -23.52 4.90 -0.73
CA LEU A 361 -23.34 6.04 0.18
C LEU A 361 -22.56 7.17 -0.52
N VAL A 362 -21.46 6.87 -1.19
CA VAL A 362 -20.70 7.87 -1.98
C VAL A 362 -21.58 8.52 -3.05
N MET A 363 -22.43 7.74 -3.73
CA MET A 363 -23.36 8.26 -4.71
C MET A 363 -24.37 9.23 -4.07
N ALA A 364 -24.99 8.86 -2.95
CA ALA A 364 -25.95 9.70 -2.24
C ALA A 364 -25.30 11.01 -1.74
N VAL A 365 -24.10 10.93 -1.16
CA VAL A 365 -23.34 12.12 -0.72
C VAL A 365 -23.02 13.04 -1.90
N SER A 366 -22.49 12.48 -3.00
CA SER A 366 -22.16 13.27 -4.19
C SER A 366 -23.39 13.92 -4.83
N GLN A 367 -24.53 13.24 -4.86
CA GLN A 367 -25.80 13.80 -5.33
C GLN A 367 -26.28 14.92 -4.41
N SER A 368 -26.19 14.74 -3.08
CA SER A 368 -26.59 15.78 -2.12
C SER A 368 -25.75 17.04 -2.28
N MET A 369 -24.42 16.91 -2.46
CA MET A 369 -23.51 18.03 -2.74
C MET A 369 -23.90 18.76 -4.04
N MET A 370 -24.13 18.02 -5.12
CA MET A 370 -24.50 18.56 -6.42
C MET A 370 -25.82 19.33 -6.35
N HIS A 371 -26.86 18.73 -5.73
CA HIS A 371 -28.18 19.36 -5.61
C HIS A 371 -28.16 20.57 -4.67
N ASN A 372 -27.39 20.49 -3.58
CA ASN A 372 -27.21 21.62 -2.67
C ASN A 372 -26.56 22.83 -3.39
N GLN A 373 -25.49 22.59 -4.15
CA GLN A 373 -24.81 23.61 -4.94
C GLN A 373 -25.72 24.18 -6.06
N ALA A 374 -26.60 23.35 -6.63
CA ALA A 374 -27.58 23.76 -7.63
C ALA A 374 -28.78 24.54 -7.03
N GLY A 375 -28.91 24.66 -5.71
CA GLY A 375 -30.07 25.23 -5.03
C GLY A 375 -31.31 24.34 -5.05
N ASN A 376 -31.21 23.08 -5.45
CA ASN A 376 -32.30 22.10 -5.52
C ASN A 376 -32.48 21.42 -4.15
N LEU A 377 -32.95 22.19 -3.15
CA LEU A 377 -33.00 21.76 -1.75
C LEU A 377 -33.80 20.47 -1.52
N GLN A 378 -34.92 20.27 -2.23
CA GLN A 378 -35.73 19.06 -2.07
C GLN A 378 -34.98 17.80 -2.47
N GLU A 379 -34.26 17.82 -3.61
CA GLU A 379 -33.49 16.68 -4.07
C GLU A 379 -32.23 16.50 -3.20
N ALA A 380 -31.61 17.58 -2.71
CA ALA A 380 -30.52 17.51 -1.75
C ALA A 380 -30.91 16.79 -0.47
N VAL A 381 -32.08 17.18 0.12
CA VAL A 381 -32.62 16.54 1.33
C VAL A 381 -32.95 15.07 1.10
N LYS A 382 -33.53 14.71 -0.04
CA LYS A 382 -33.81 13.31 -0.39
C LYS A 382 -32.53 12.46 -0.47
N ALA A 383 -31.48 13.00 -1.08
CA ALA A 383 -30.18 12.32 -1.14
C ALA A 383 -29.51 12.21 0.26
N LEU A 384 -29.70 13.22 1.13
CA LEU A 384 -29.28 13.17 2.53
C LEU A 384 -30.02 12.08 3.32
N ASP A 385 -31.33 11.92 3.11
CA ASP A 385 -32.14 10.87 3.76
C ASP A 385 -31.65 9.47 3.34
N GLU A 386 -31.30 9.29 2.06
CA GLU A 386 -30.72 8.05 1.56
C GLU A 386 -29.34 7.78 2.23
N ALA A 387 -28.48 8.80 2.31
CA ALA A 387 -27.19 8.68 2.97
C ALA A 387 -27.32 8.35 4.47
N ALA A 388 -28.26 9.00 5.17
CA ALA A 388 -28.56 8.75 6.58
C ALA A 388 -29.07 7.30 6.80
N GLY A 389 -29.94 6.82 5.91
CA GLY A 389 -30.42 5.42 5.93
C GLY A 389 -29.29 4.41 5.81
N LEU A 390 -28.41 4.58 4.81
CA LEU A 390 -27.24 3.70 4.62
C LEU A 390 -26.28 3.72 5.82
N ARG A 391 -26.07 4.90 6.43
CA ARG A 391 -25.27 5.01 7.66
C ARG A 391 -25.90 4.30 8.84
N SER A 392 -27.22 4.39 9.02
CA SER A 392 -27.93 3.69 10.10
C SER A 392 -27.81 2.16 9.98
N GLU A 393 -27.63 1.65 8.77
CA GLU A 393 -27.33 0.24 8.48
C GLU A 393 -25.87 -0.14 8.73
N GLY A 394 -25.04 0.80 9.21
CA GLY A 394 -23.62 0.60 9.51
C GLY A 394 -22.69 0.81 8.31
N THR A 395 -23.21 1.29 7.17
CA THR A 395 -22.36 1.63 6.01
C THR A 395 -21.48 2.83 6.30
N ARG A 396 -20.24 2.75 5.86
CA ARG A 396 -19.22 3.81 6.02
C ARG A 396 -18.55 4.12 4.71
N CYS A 397 -17.98 5.29 4.64
CA CYS A 397 -17.10 5.71 3.55
C CYS A 397 -15.89 6.47 4.11
N ASP A 398 -15.03 6.89 3.21
CA ASP A 398 -13.83 7.66 3.52
C ASP A 398 -14.15 8.87 4.44
N PRO A 399 -13.28 9.21 5.44
CA PRO A 399 -13.48 10.34 6.34
C PRO A 399 -13.69 11.69 5.64
N GLN A 400 -13.06 11.90 4.49
CA GLN A 400 -13.28 13.11 3.69
C GLN A 400 -14.71 13.19 3.18
N MET A 401 -15.27 12.08 2.66
CA MET A 401 -16.66 12.00 2.21
C MET A 401 -17.65 12.17 3.37
N MET A 402 -17.29 11.66 4.54
CA MET A 402 -18.11 11.88 5.76
C MET A 402 -18.17 13.37 6.13
N LEU A 403 -17.05 14.09 6.02
CA LEU A 403 -17.05 15.54 6.23
C LEU A 403 -17.82 16.30 5.14
N ASP A 404 -17.79 15.84 3.88
CA ASP A 404 -18.64 16.41 2.84
C ASP A 404 -20.12 16.25 3.17
N LEU A 405 -20.52 15.05 3.63
CA LEU A 405 -21.89 14.81 4.12
C LEU A 405 -22.24 15.75 5.27
N ALA A 406 -21.34 15.94 6.26
CA ALA A 406 -21.56 16.88 7.37
C ALA A 406 -21.75 18.32 6.86
N GLY A 407 -20.94 18.75 5.87
CA GLY A 407 -21.09 20.07 5.25
C GLY A 407 -22.46 20.27 4.61
N VAL A 408 -22.95 19.28 3.85
CA VAL A 408 -24.30 19.36 3.24
C VAL A 408 -25.39 19.28 4.30
N CYS A 409 -25.26 18.47 5.35
CA CYS A 409 -26.18 18.45 6.50
C CYS A 409 -26.24 19.84 7.14
N MET A 410 -25.11 20.47 7.40
CA MET A 410 -25.04 21.82 7.98
C MET A 410 -25.75 22.85 7.09
N ALA A 411 -25.46 22.84 5.79
CA ALA A 411 -26.07 23.74 4.81
C ALA A 411 -27.59 23.57 4.67
N ASN A 412 -28.14 22.40 5.04
CA ASN A 412 -29.58 22.10 5.01
C ASN A 412 -30.24 22.13 6.39
N GLY A 413 -29.64 22.75 7.42
CA GLY A 413 -30.20 22.91 8.74
C GLY A 413 -30.23 21.62 9.60
N ARG A 414 -29.52 20.56 9.19
CA ARG A 414 -29.40 19.30 9.94
C ARG A 414 -28.17 19.31 10.85
N GLU A 415 -28.09 20.32 11.71
CA GLU A 415 -26.94 20.61 12.54
C GLU A 415 -26.55 19.44 13.46
N GLY A 416 -27.55 18.82 14.13
CA GLY A 416 -27.32 17.70 15.02
C GLY A 416 -26.72 16.45 14.32
N GLU A 417 -27.12 16.21 13.05
CA GLU A 417 -26.52 15.14 12.24
C GLU A 417 -25.10 15.50 11.84
N ALA A 418 -24.85 16.74 11.44
CA ALA A 418 -23.52 17.24 11.12
C ALA A 418 -22.58 17.12 12.33
N ASP A 419 -23.01 17.55 13.53
CA ASP A 419 -22.25 17.45 14.77
C ASP A 419 -21.91 15.99 15.11
N GLY A 420 -22.85 15.06 14.91
CA GLY A 420 -22.65 13.63 15.10
C GLY A 420 -21.58 13.06 14.16
N ILE A 421 -21.64 13.43 12.87
CA ILE A 421 -20.68 12.99 11.84
C ILE A 421 -19.29 13.56 12.12
N VAL A 422 -19.20 14.87 12.39
CA VAL A 422 -17.92 15.52 12.70
C VAL A 422 -17.30 14.92 13.96
N SER A 423 -18.10 14.67 15.00
CA SER A 423 -17.62 14.01 16.23
C SER A 423 -17.07 12.61 15.95
N GLU A 424 -17.74 11.82 15.10
CA GLU A 424 -17.28 10.49 14.71
C GLU A 424 -15.95 10.57 13.97
N VAL A 425 -15.83 11.44 12.96
CA VAL A 425 -14.59 11.65 12.22
C VAL A 425 -13.47 12.16 13.14
N ALA A 426 -13.75 13.15 13.99
CA ALA A 426 -12.75 13.73 14.90
C ALA A 426 -12.22 12.70 15.92
N ARG A 427 -13.07 11.83 16.47
CA ARG A 427 -12.61 10.74 17.36
C ARG A 427 -11.66 9.80 16.65
N ASN A 428 -12.00 9.37 15.43
CA ASN A 428 -11.21 8.40 14.67
C ASN A 428 -9.96 9.00 14.03
N ALA A 429 -9.94 10.30 13.76
CA ALA A 429 -8.85 11.01 13.08
C ALA A 429 -8.30 12.20 13.91
N HIS A 430 -8.30 12.07 15.24
CA HIS A 430 -7.88 13.15 16.15
C HIS A 430 -6.40 13.56 15.99
N ASP A 431 -5.61 12.79 15.28
CA ASP A 431 -4.20 13.03 14.93
C ASP A 431 -4.02 13.51 13.48
N SER A 432 -5.11 13.64 12.71
CA SER A 432 -5.09 14.17 11.33
C SER A 432 -5.46 15.65 11.32
N GLU A 433 -4.45 16.53 11.26
CA GLU A 433 -4.69 17.98 11.24
C GLU A 433 -5.48 18.42 10.00
N SER A 434 -5.29 17.76 8.84
CA SER A 434 -6.02 18.08 7.61
C SER A 434 -7.53 17.83 7.73
N LEU A 435 -7.92 16.67 8.30
CA LEU A 435 -9.34 16.36 8.53
C LEU A 435 -9.95 17.28 9.59
N LEU A 436 -9.22 17.58 10.67
CA LEU A 436 -9.69 18.52 11.69
C LEU A 436 -9.82 19.94 11.16
N ALA A 437 -8.91 20.39 10.29
CA ALA A 437 -9.01 21.70 9.63
C ALA A 437 -10.23 21.77 8.72
N LYS A 438 -10.50 20.72 7.92
CA LYS A 438 -11.71 20.63 7.11
C LYS A 438 -12.97 20.63 7.97
N ALA A 439 -12.97 19.90 9.07
CA ALA A 439 -14.08 19.89 10.02
C ALA A 439 -14.35 21.30 10.61
N ARG A 440 -13.30 22.05 11.00
CA ARG A 440 -13.44 23.46 11.44
C ARG A 440 -14.05 24.31 10.34
N LYS A 441 -13.56 24.19 9.11
CA LYS A 441 -14.05 24.98 7.97
C LYS A 441 -15.57 24.80 7.75
N ILE A 442 -16.13 23.59 7.94
CA ILE A 442 -17.58 23.35 7.82
C ILE A 442 -18.37 24.27 8.78
N TYR A 443 -17.89 24.44 10.00
CA TYR A 443 -18.55 25.33 10.98
C TYR A 443 -18.27 26.80 10.69
N ASP A 444 -17.07 27.13 10.23
CA ASP A 444 -16.72 28.53 9.87
C ASP A 444 -17.59 29.01 8.71
N ASP A 445 -17.77 28.17 7.66
CA ASP A 445 -18.62 28.47 6.52
C ASP A 445 -20.11 28.61 6.90
N ALA A 446 -20.54 27.94 7.98
CA ALA A 446 -21.89 28.04 8.55
C ALA A 446 -22.04 29.18 9.58
N GLY A 447 -21.00 29.95 9.87
CA GLY A 447 -20.99 30.99 10.89
C GLY A 447 -21.09 30.48 12.34
N ARG A 448 -20.65 29.24 12.59
CA ARG A 448 -20.79 28.54 13.89
C ARG A 448 -19.44 28.08 14.47
N SER A 449 -18.39 28.85 14.27
CA SER A 449 -17.01 28.49 14.64
C SER A 449 -16.87 28.06 16.12
N ASP A 450 -17.54 28.77 17.06
CA ASP A 450 -17.49 28.42 18.49
C ASP A 450 -18.12 27.06 18.78
N ALA A 451 -19.25 26.76 18.15
CA ALA A 451 -19.89 25.46 18.26
C ALA A 451 -19.00 24.33 17.70
N GLY A 452 -18.38 24.58 16.55
CA GLY A 452 -17.43 23.66 15.94
C GLY A 452 -16.21 23.39 16.83
N ALA A 453 -15.64 24.42 17.43
CA ALA A 453 -14.54 24.28 18.38
C ALA A 453 -14.95 23.43 19.60
N ALA A 454 -16.16 23.63 20.14
CA ALA A 454 -16.67 22.84 21.27
C ALA A 454 -16.91 21.37 20.89
N VAL A 455 -17.50 21.10 19.72
CA VAL A 455 -17.73 19.74 19.22
C VAL A 455 -16.41 18.99 19.03
N LEU A 456 -15.43 19.61 18.37
CA LEU A 456 -14.13 19.01 18.12
C LEU A 456 -13.34 18.78 19.42
N ALA A 457 -13.37 19.74 20.36
CA ALA A 457 -12.72 19.61 21.65
C ALA A 457 -13.31 18.47 22.47
N SER A 458 -14.64 18.40 22.56
CA SER A 458 -15.35 17.31 23.26
C SER A 458 -15.07 15.95 22.62
N ALA A 459 -15.21 15.84 21.29
CA ALA A 459 -15.00 14.58 20.57
C ALA A 459 -13.59 14.01 20.73
N THR A 460 -12.56 14.86 20.84
CA THR A 460 -11.17 14.39 20.89
C THR A 460 -10.61 14.25 22.30
N ALA A 461 -11.18 14.97 23.30
CA ALA A 461 -10.64 15.05 24.65
C ALA A 461 -10.57 13.68 25.35
N ASP A 462 -11.70 12.96 25.37
CA ASP A 462 -11.81 11.69 26.09
C ASP A 462 -10.93 10.59 25.46
N VAL A 463 -10.94 10.54 24.11
CA VAL A 463 -10.13 9.57 23.38
C VAL A 463 -8.64 9.81 23.59
N ARG A 464 -8.19 11.07 23.51
CA ARG A 464 -6.79 11.43 23.78
C ARG A 464 -6.38 11.11 25.21
N LYS A 465 -7.25 11.44 26.17
CA LYS A 465 -7.02 11.15 27.59
C LYS A 465 -6.88 9.65 27.84
N LEU A 466 -7.85 8.85 27.39
CA LEU A 466 -7.83 7.40 27.56
C LEU A 466 -6.61 6.75 26.92
N ASN A 467 -6.27 7.15 25.67
CA ASN A 467 -5.09 6.64 24.98
C ASN A 467 -3.80 7.01 25.73
N ASN A 468 -3.65 8.28 26.15
CA ASN A 468 -2.45 8.73 26.84
C ASN A 468 -2.30 8.09 28.22
N GLU A 469 -3.39 7.99 28.99
CA GLU A 469 -3.39 7.28 30.28
C GLU A 469 -2.99 5.81 30.10
N GLY A 470 -3.57 5.12 29.12
CA GLY A 470 -3.24 3.74 28.80
C GLY A 470 -1.76 3.53 28.44
N VAL A 471 -1.21 4.39 27.59
CA VAL A 471 0.21 4.33 27.22
C VAL A 471 1.12 4.61 28.41
N VAL A 472 0.81 5.60 29.26
CA VAL A 472 1.60 5.92 30.48
C VAL A 472 1.55 4.78 31.48
N LEU A 473 0.39 4.16 31.69
CA LEU A 473 0.25 2.98 32.58
C LEU A 473 1.08 1.81 32.06
N ALA A 474 1.06 1.56 30.75
CA ALA A 474 1.87 0.51 30.14
C ALA A 474 3.38 0.76 30.31
N GLN A 475 3.83 2.01 30.17
CA GLN A 475 5.24 2.40 30.42
C GLN A 475 5.66 2.16 31.87
N LYS A 476 4.72 2.24 32.83
CA LYS A 476 4.94 1.95 34.24
C LYS A 476 4.83 0.44 34.60
N GLY A 477 4.48 -0.40 33.61
CA GLY A 477 4.30 -1.84 33.78
C GLY A 477 2.93 -2.27 34.30
N ASP A 478 1.99 -1.35 34.50
CA ASP A 478 0.59 -1.66 34.85
C ASP A 478 -0.21 -1.98 33.57
N TYR A 479 0.10 -3.15 32.98
CA TYR A 479 -0.50 -3.55 31.72
C TYR A 479 -1.99 -3.88 31.86
N LYS A 480 -2.45 -4.36 33.02
CA LYS A 480 -3.87 -4.69 33.24
C LYS A 480 -4.76 -3.46 33.11
N THR A 481 -4.46 -2.41 33.87
CA THR A 481 -5.23 -1.16 33.82
C THR A 481 -5.04 -0.45 32.45
N ALA A 482 -3.85 -0.57 31.85
CA ALA A 482 -3.58 -0.04 30.52
C ALA A 482 -4.46 -0.68 29.44
N VAL A 483 -4.65 -2.01 29.46
CA VAL A 483 -5.55 -2.74 28.56
C VAL A 483 -6.98 -2.21 28.69
N GLU A 484 -7.51 -2.08 29.91
CA GLU A 484 -8.88 -1.58 30.15
C GLU A 484 -9.07 -0.18 29.54
N LYS A 485 -8.10 0.74 29.76
CA LYS A 485 -8.15 2.10 29.23
C LYS A 485 -8.09 2.13 27.71
N LEU A 486 -7.17 1.37 27.11
CA LEU A 486 -7.00 1.35 25.66
C LEU A 486 -8.13 0.64 24.93
N LEU A 487 -8.72 -0.41 25.51
CA LEU A 487 -9.93 -1.03 24.95
C LEU A 487 -11.13 -0.07 25.00
N THR A 488 -11.26 0.71 26.07
CA THR A 488 -12.27 1.78 26.13
C THR A 488 -12.01 2.82 25.02
N ALA A 489 -10.75 3.25 24.85
CA ALA A 489 -10.39 4.17 23.77
C ALA A 489 -10.67 3.60 22.36
N CYS A 490 -10.45 2.28 22.15
CA CYS A 490 -10.84 1.60 20.91
C CYS A 490 -12.36 1.56 20.72
N GLY A 491 -13.14 1.47 21.78
CA GLY A 491 -14.60 1.58 21.71
C GLY A 491 -15.07 2.96 21.24
N GLU A 492 -14.43 4.03 21.70
CA GLU A 492 -14.73 5.40 21.33
C GLU A 492 -14.21 5.79 19.92
N ALA A 493 -13.05 5.21 19.51
CA ALA A 493 -12.41 5.47 18.22
C ALA A 493 -12.04 4.15 17.52
N PRO A 494 -13.04 3.36 17.08
CA PRO A 494 -12.84 1.99 16.61
C PRO A 494 -12.10 1.89 15.26
N TYR A 495 -11.85 2.99 14.59
CA TYR A 495 -11.18 3.07 13.28
C TYR A 495 -9.88 3.91 13.32
N ASN A 496 -9.41 4.30 14.51
CA ASN A 496 -8.12 4.97 14.65
C ASN A 496 -6.99 3.92 14.72
N PRO A 497 -6.15 3.77 13.66
CA PRO A 497 -5.15 2.71 13.62
C PRO A 497 -4.10 2.86 14.72
N ARG A 498 -3.78 4.09 15.13
CA ARG A 498 -2.79 4.35 16.18
C ARG A 498 -3.26 3.86 17.55
N ILE A 499 -4.53 4.13 17.90
CA ILE A 499 -5.12 3.67 19.15
C ILE A 499 -5.22 2.15 19.17
N ILE A 500 -5.69 1.57 18.06
CA ILE A 500 -5.82 0.13 17.89
C ILE A 500 -4.44 -0.55 18.05
N MET A 501 -3.40 -0.05 17.39
CA MET A 501 -2.04 -0.58 17.52
C MET A 501 -1.48 -0.45 18.93
N ASN A 502 -1.81 0.64 19.66
CA ASN A 502 -1.42 0.79 21.05
C ASN A 502 -2.12 -0.27 21.94
N ALA A 503 -3.41 -0.51 21.72
CA ALA A 503 -4.16 -1.53 22.44
C ALA A 503 -3.58 -2.93 22.18
N VAL A 504 -3.33 -3.30 20.93
CA VAL A 504 -2.72 -4.58 20.57
C VAL A 504 -1.36 -4.75 21.28
N TRP A 505 -0.50 -3.74 21.21
CA TRP A 505 0.81 -3.78 21.85
C TRP A 505 0.69 -4.03 23.37
N VAL A 506 -0.20 -3.31 24.04
CA VAL A 506 -0.38 -3.43 25.50
C VAL A 506 -1.01 -4.78 25.87
N ILE A 507 -1.96 -5.29 25.10
CA ILE A 507 -2.54 -6.62 25.31
C ILE A 507 -1.46 -7.69 25.22
N LEU A 508 -0.57 -7.63 24.22
CA LEU A 508 0.52 -8.60 24.09
C LEU A 508 1.49 -8.51 25.26
N LYS A 509 1.84 -7.30 25.73
CA LYS A 509 2.66 -7.11 26.94
C LYS A 509 1.97 -7.63 28.22
N TYR A 510 0.66 -7.46 28.34
CA TYR A 510 -0.13 -8.03 29.43
C TYR A 510 -0.05 -9.55 29.43
N ILE A 511 -0.22 -10.20 28.26
CA ILE A 511 -0.11 -11.65 28.12
C ILE A 511 1.32 -12.15 28.43
N ASP A 512 2.35 -11.42 28.06
CA ASP A 512 3.74 -11.74 28.42
C ASP A 512 3.95 -11.76 29.94
N GLN A 513 3.22 -10.93 30.69
CA GLN A 513 3.34 -10.81 32.15
C GLN A 513 2.50 -11.84 32.91
N VAL A 514 1.25 -12.03 32.49
CA VAL A 514 0.29 -12.87 33.26
C VAL A 514 0.19 -14.30 32.75
N GLY A 515 0.67 -14.59 31.57
CA GLY A 515 0.54 -15.88 30.89
C GLY A 515 -0.66 -15.95 29.94
N MET A 516 -1.10 -17.19 29.64
CA MET A 516 -2.15 -17.45 28.66
C MET A 516 -3.48 -16.79 29.04
N ASP A 517 -3.98 -15.96 28.14
CA ASP A 517 -5.34 -15.41 28.16
C ASP A 517 -5.93 -15.47 26.74
N GLU A 518 -6.73 -16.53 26.48
CA GLU A 518 -7.31 -16.79 25.18
C GLU A 518 -8.22 -15.65 24.70
N ASN A 519 -8.98 -15.03 25.60
CA ASN A 519 -9.85 -13.92 25.28
C ASN A 519 -9.04 -12.71 24.79
N MET A 520 -7.97 -12.36 25.49
CA MET A 520 -7.09 -11.25 25.13
C MET A 520 -6.35 -11.52 23.81
N ILE A 521 -5.93 -12.76 23.55
CA ILE A 521 -5.32 -13.16 22.27
C ILE A 521 -6.33 -12.95 21.12
N ASN A 522 -7.57 -13.37 21.29
CA ASN A 522 -8.62 -13.18 20.26
C ASN A 522 -8.95 -11.70 20.04
N ILE A 523 -8.96 -10.88 21.09
CA ILE A 523 -9.13 -9.42 21.01
C ILE A 523 -7.95 -8.81 20.24
N ALA A 524 -6.71 -9.17 20.58
CA ALA A 524 -5.52 -8.69 19.89
C ALA A 524 -5.56 -9.03 18.38
N ARG A 525 -5.93 -10.28 18.04
CA ARG A 525 -6.08 -10.74 16.64
C ARG A 525 -7.10 -9.91 15.88
N LYS A 526 -8.29 -9.69 16.46
CA LYS A 526 -9.36 -8.89 15.86
C LYS A 526 -8.92 -7.44 15.63
N HIS A 527 -8.32 -6.83 16.64
CA HIS A 527 -7.85 -5.45 16.56
C HIS A 527 -6.67 -5.29 15.59
N LEU A 528 -5.75 -6.26 15.55
CA LEU A 528 -4.64 -6.21 14.58
C LEU A 528 -5.17 -6.29 13.13
N ALA A 529 -6.13 -7.16 12.86
CA ALA A 529 -6.77 -7.25 11.55
C ALA A 529 -7.50 -5.94 11.18
N GLU A 530 -8.09 -5.24 12.16
CA GLU A 530 -8.69 -3.93 11.94
C GLU A 530 -7.62 -2.87 11.64
N ALA A 531 -6.53 -2.83 12.41
CA ALA A 531 -5.43 -1.91 12.16
C ALA A 531 -4.84 -2.07 10.76
N GLU A 532 -4.74 -3.31 10.27
CA GLU A 532 -4.27 -3.62 8.91
C GLU A 532 -5.20 -3.08 7.82
N ARG A 533 -6.51 -3.15 8.04
CA ARG A 533 -7.51 -2.57 7.12
C ARG A 533 -7.43 -1.04 7.07
N GLN A 534 -7.24 -0.39 8.23
CA GLN A 534 -7.21 1.07 8.35
C GLN A 534 -5.86 1.69 7.92
N ALA A 535 -4.75 0.97 8.08
CA ALA A 535 -3.41 1.46 7.77
C ALA A 535 -2.56 0.36 7.11
N PRO A 536 -2.91 -0.10 5.90
CA PRO A 536 -2.17 -1.16 5.21
C PRO A 536 -0.71 -0.75 4.99
N GLY A 537 0.22 -1.65 5.38
CA GLY A 537 1.66 -1.41 5.23
C GLY A 537 2.31 -0.53 6.30
N HIS A 538 1.60 -0.15 7.37
CA HIS A 538 2.19 0.59 8.47
C HIS A 538 3.25 -0.25 9.21
N SER A 539 4.46 0.28 9.39
CA SER A 539 5.64 -0.44 9.90
C SER A 539 5.42 -1.16 11.25
N ARG A 540 4.65 -0.57 12.17
CA ARG A 540 4.35 -1.18 13.48
C ARG A 540 3.51 -2.46 13.39
N ILE A 541 2.70 -2.62 12.35
CA ILE A 541 1.80 -3.78 12.19
C ILE A 541 2.59 -5.07 12.07
N SER A 542 3.68 -5.07 11.32
CA SER A 542 4.56 -6.25 11.16
C SER A 542 5.13 -6.72 12.48
N GLY A 543 5.62 -5.77 13.31
CA GLY A 543 6.13 -6.10 14.65
C GLY A 543 5.05 -6.64 15.61
N LEU A 544 3.85 -6.06 15.56
CA LEU A 544 2.71 -6.53 16.38
C LEU A 544 2.24 -7.93 15.95
N ARG A 545 2.23 -8.20 14.64
CA ARG A 545 1.88 -9.53 14.11
C ARG A 545 2.89 -10.59 14.52
N LEU A 546 4.18 -10.26 14.45
CA LEU A 546 5.24 -11.16 14.92
C LEU A 546 5.07 -11.50 16.39
N HIS A 547 4.89 -10.48 17.25
CA HIS A 547 4.69 -10.67 18.69
C HIS A 547 3.42 -11.51 18.98
N LEU A 548 2.30 -11.25 18.27
CA LEU A 548 1.09 -12.07 18.41
C LEU A 548 1.36 -13.54 18.05
N LYS A 549 2.09 -13.79 16.96
CA LYS A 549 2.46 -15.14 16.52
C LYS A 549 3.36 -15.85 17.53
N GLU A 550 4.32 -15.14 18.13
CA GLU A 550 5.17 -15.67 19.21
C GLU A 550 4.34 -16.10 20.42
N VAL A 551 3.38 -15.26 20.82
CA VAL A 551 2.41 -15.55 21.89
C VAL A 551 1.57 -16.79 21.54
N GLU A 552 1.00 -16.84 20.34
CA GLU A 552 0.20 -17.97 19.86
C GLU A 552 1.00 -19.29 19.83
N THR A 553 2.25 -19.22 19.37
CA THR A 553 3.14 -20.38 19.33
C THR A 553 3.49 -20.86 20.74
N ARG A 554 3.82 -19.95 21.65
CA ARG A 554 4.14 -20.24 23.07
C ARG A 554 3.01 -20.99 23.76
N PHE A 555 1.78 -20.67 23.44
CA PHE A 555 0.59 -21.26 24.06
C PHE A 555 -0.09 -22.34 23.22
N GLY A 556 0.51 -22.78 22.10
CA GLY A 556 -0.01 -23.86 21.26
C GLY A 556 -1.30 -23.53 20.52
N MET A 557 -1.57 -22.24 20.27
CA MET A 557 -2.78 -21.74 19.62
C MET A 557 -2.64 -21.62 18.08
N ASN A 558 -1.57 -22.14 17.49
CA ASN A 558 -1.38 -22.16 16.05
C ASN A 558 -2.50 -23.02 15.41
N ARG A 559 -3.51 -22.37 14.84
CA ARG A 559 -4.42 -23.07 13.91
C ARG A 559 -3.62 -23.26 12.62
N THR A 560 -3.39 -24.52 12.27
CA THR A 560 -2.87 -25.01 10.99
C THR A 560 -3.67 -24.45 9.82
#